data_4a9c20ded7e2709ef6a3b2331027e9e5
#
_entry.id   4a9c20ded7e2709ef6a3b2331027e9e5
#
_cell.length_a   1.000
_cell.length_b   1.000
_cell.length_c   1.000
_cell.angle_alpha   90.00
_cell.angle_beta   90.00
_cell.angle_gamma   90.00
#
_symmetry.space_group_name_H-M   'P 1'
#
loop_
_entity.id
_entity.type
_entity.pdbx_description
1 polymer ?
#
loop_
_entity_poly.entity_id
_entity_poly.type
_entity_poly.pdbx_seq_one_letter_code
_entity_poly.pdbx_strand_id
1 'polypeptide(L)'
;MACENLSLGRLKPCKDSVGGIKNVYFINYNDMDAITFDVTDTDVIDSIGTAVNCYKYDVHFSSSLTQNIQSSAENGTTAFEQVLELSMPRLSKEDHKEIKLISYGHPHVVVEDQNGSFFVAGLYNGMEVTGGTIVTGTAMGDMSGYTLTLTGMEKVPANFLVSTLTAAGGTIVEGV
;
A
#
# COMPACT_ATOMS: atom_id res chain seq x y z
N MET A 1 -8.93 -14.52 19.94
CA MET A 1 -7.56 -14.98 19.63
C MET A 1 -6.92 -15.46 20.93
N ALA A 2 -6.36 -16.65 20.95
CA ALA A 2 -5.47 -17.05 22.02
C ALA A 2 -4.16 -16.26 21.88
N CYS A 3 -3.48 -15.97 22.98
CA CYS A 3 -2.13 -15.40 22.93
C CYS A 3 -1.22 -16.44 22.30
N GLU A 4 -0.74 -16.19 21.08
CA GLU A 4 0.14 -17.10 20.37
C GLU A 4 1.58 -16.88 20.83
N ASN A 5 2.35 -17.96 20.88
CA ASN A 5 3.76 -17.91 21.21
C ASN A 5 4.59 -17.70 19.94
N LEU A 6 5.73 -17.04 20.08
CA LEU A 6 6.70 -16.92 19.00
C LEU A 6 7.17 -18.31 18.55
N SER A 7 7.18 -18.55 17.25
CA SER A 7 7.56 -19.83 16.64
C SER A 7 8.96 -19.82 16.02
N LEU A 8 9.45 -18.66 15.59
CA LEU A 8 10.73 -18.53 14.89
C LEU A 8 11.57 -17.36 15.42
N GLY A 9 12.88 -17.52 15.40
CA GLY A 9 13.85 -16.46 15.64
C GLY A 9 14.24 -15.77 14.33
N ARG A 10 14.87 -14.59 14.44
CA ARG A 10 15.38 -13.85 13.29
C ARG A 10 16.90 -13.85 13.29
N LEU A 11 17.49 -14.33 12.19
CA LEU A 11 18.93 -14.19 11.93
C LEU A 11 19.22 -12.81 11.31
N LYS A 12 20.42 -12.29 11.55
CA LYS A 12 20.85 -11.06 10.91
C LYS A 12 21.05 -11.31 9.42
N PRO A 13 20.28 -10.65 8.52
CA PRO A 13 20.42 -10.83 7.08
C PRO A 13 21.72 -10.21 6.56
N CYS A 14 22.12 -10.61 5.36
CA CYS A 14 23.16 -9.94 4.58
C CYS A 14 22.69 -8.55 4.15
N LYS A 15 23.62 -7.71 3.66
CA LYS A 15 23.33 -6.36 3.16
C LYS A 15 22.94 -6.40 1.67
N ASP A 16 21.88 -7.11 1.35
CA ASP A 16 21.42 -7.38 -0.03
C ASP A 16 20.03 -6.80 -0.33
N SER A 17 19.41 -6.11 0.62
CA SER A 17 18.14 -5.45 0.43
C SER A 17 18.28 -3.93 0.30
N VAL A 18 17.41 -3.33 -0.49
CA VAL A 18 17.29 -1.88 -0.68
C VAL A 18 15.92 -1.40 -0.22
N GLY A 19 15.85 -0.17 0.27
CA GLY A 19 14.59 0.45 0.67
C GLY A 19 13.94 1.23 -0.48
N GLY A 20 12.66 1.55 -0.31
CA GLY A 20 11.88 2.38 -1.22
C GLY A 20 10.77 1.63 -1.93
N ILE A 21 9.82 2.40 -2.43
CA ILE A 21 8.68 1.90 -3.22
C ILE A 21 9.04 2.03 -4.69
N LYS A 22 8.66 1.03 -5.48
CA LYS A 22 8.81 1.01 -6.93
C LYS A 22 7.52 1.41 -7.61
N ASN A 23 6.42 0.75 -7.30
CA ASN A 23 5.09 1.03 -7.83
C ASN A 23 4.04 0.96 -6.72
N VAL A 24 2.93 1.66 -6.95
CA VAL A 24 1.75 1.58 -6.11
C VAL A 24 0.55 1.26 -7.00
N TYR A 25 -0.31 0.38 -6.54
CA TYR A 25 -1.51 -0.02 -7.25
C TYR A 25 -2.73 0.28 -6.38
N PHE A 26 -3.65 1.07 -6.89
CA PHE A 26 -4.92 1.35 -6.24
C PHE A 26 -5.99 0.38 -6.72
N ILE A 27 -6.77 -0.12 -5.79
CA ILE A 27 -7.91 -0.99 -6.04
C ILE A 27 -9.13 -0.34 -5.40
N ASN A 28 -10.23 -0.25 -6.12
CA ASN A 28 -11.46 0.34 -5.56
C ASN A 28 -11.93 -0.45 -4.35
N TYR A 29 -12.57 0.24 -3.42
CA TYR A 29 -13.12 -0.39 -2.23
C TYR A 29 -14.17 -1.45 -2.61
N ASN A 30 -14.07 -2.64 -2.00
CA ASN A 30 -14.87 -3.84 -2.26
C ASN A 30 -14.68 -4.52 -3.64
N ASP A 31 -13.71 -4.12 -4.46
CA ASP A 31 -13.38 -4.86 -5.69
C ASP A 31 -12.53 -6.13 -5.41
N MET A 32 -11.99 -6.29 -4.20
CA MET A 32 -11.33 -7.51 -3.74
C MET A 32 -12.37 -8.46 -3.14
N ASP A 33 -12.90 -9.39 -3.96
CA ASP A 33 -14.06 -10.21 -3.58
C ASP A 33 -13.72 -11.50 -2.83
N ALA A 34 -12.67 -12.18 -3.20
CA ALA A 34 -12.36 -13.52 -2.71
C ALA A 34 -10.90 -13.61 -2.27
N ILE A 35 -10.58 -12.89 -1.18
CA ILE A 35 -9.24 -12.94 -0.62
C ILE A 35 -9.00 -14.32 -0.04
N THR A 36 -7.98 -15.00 -0.54
CA THR A 36 -7.51 -16.27 0.00
C THR A 36 -6.11 -16.10 0.57
N PHE A 37 -5.90 -16.73 1.71
CA PHE A 37 -4.60 -16.75 2.38
C PHE A 37 -3.87 -18.06 2.07
N ASP A 38 -2.56 -18.03 2.16
CA ASP A 38 -1.74 -19.23 2.01
C ASP A 38 -2.11 -20.27 3.08
N VAL A 39 -2.11 -21.55 2.67
CA VAL A 39 -2.48 -22.67 3.55
C VAL A 39 -1.45 -22.87 4.67
N THR A 40 -0.21 -22.49 4.42
CA THR A 40 0.91 -22.66 5.35
C THR A 40 1.11 -21.44 6.24
N ASP A 41 0.88 -20.24 5.70
CA ASP A 41 1.04 -18.96 6.39
C ASP A 41 -0.18 -18.07 6.17
N THR A 42 -1.04 -18.01 7.18
CA THR A 42 -2.29 -17.25 7.13
C THR A 42 -2.10 -15.72 7.11
N ASP A 43 -0.87 -15.23 7.28
CA ASP A 43 -0.52 -13.82 7.19
C ASP A 43 -0.06 -13.41 5.78
N VAL A 44 0.00 -14.37 4.86
CA VAL A 44 0.36 -14.14 3.46
C VAL A 44 -0.86 -14.37 2.57
N ILE A 45 -1.11 -13.43 1.66
CA ILE A 45 -2.23 -13.47 0.72
C ILE A 45 -1.81 -14.23 -0.53
N ASP A 46 -2.57 -15.29 -0.87
CA ASP A 46 -2.39 -16.08 -2.09
C ASP A 46 -3.13 -15.45 -3.28
N SER A 47 -4.38 -15.02 -3.08
CA SER A 47 -5.17 -14.36 -4.12
C SER A 47 -6.01 -13.21 -3.55
N ILE A 48 -6.15 -12.14 -4.35
CA ILE A 48 -7.01 -10.98 -4.05
C ILE A 48 -8.36 -11.05 -4.75
N GLY A 49 -8.63 -12.11 -5.54
CA GLY A 49 -9.84 -12.29 -6.30
C GLY A 49 -9.56 -12.64 -7.77
N THR A 50 -10.58 -12.56 -8.62
CA THR A 50 -10.47 -12.87 -10.05
C THR A 50 -10.65 -11.61 -10.87
N ALA A 51 -9.66 -11.26 -11.69
CA ALA A 51 -9.67 -10.10 -12.59
C ALA A 51 -9.93 -8.75 -11.89
N VAL A 52 -9.34 -8.57 -10.70
CA VAL A 52 -9.43 -7.32 -9.94
C VAL A 52 -8.65 -6.22 -10.65
N ASN A 53 -9.29 -5.10 -10.95
CA ASN A 53 -8.64 -3.97 -11.59
C ASN A 53 -7.69 -3.25 -10.62
N CYS A 54 -6.40 -3.27 -10.95
CA CYS A 54 -5.34 -2.64 -10.18
C CYS A 54 -4.76 -1.47 -10.98
N TYR A 55 -5.07 -0.26 -10.56
CA TYR A 55 -4.62 0.97 -11.22
C TYR A 55 -3.20 1.28 -10.81
N LYS A 56 -2.27 1.16 -11.74
CA LYS A 56 -0.84 1.35 -11.50
C LYS A 56 -0.45 2.83 -11.48
N TYR A 57 0.28 3.21 -10.45
CA TYR A 57 0.91 4.52 -10.32
C TYR A 57 2.41 4.35 -10.13
N ASP A 58 3.18 4.89 -11.07
CA ASP A 58 4.62 5.00 -10.93
C ASP A 58 4.94 6.15 -9.98
N VAL A 59 5.68 5.88 -8.92
CA VAL A 59 5.97 6.85 -7.87
C VAL A 59 7.45 7.22 -7.83
N HIS A 60 7.73 8.40 -7.30
CA HIS A 60 9.10 8.86 -7.14
C HIS A 60 9.78 8.22 -5.92
N PHE A 61 11.11 8.18 -5.90
CA PHE A 61 11.93 7.58 -4.84
C PHE A 61 11.71 8.13 -3.43
N SER A 62 11.04 9.27 -3.27
CA SER A 62 10.66 9.83 -1.97
C SER A 62 9.37 9.26 -1.39
N SER A 63 8.77 8.26 -2.04
CA SER A 63 7.56 7.60 -1.55
C SER A 63 7.91 6.52 -0.53
N SER A 64 7.08 6.38 0.50
CA SER A 64 7.29 5.41 1.58
C SER A 64 6.00 4.84 2.15
N LEU A 65 6.03 3.58 2.56
CA LEU A 65 4.99 2.96 3.39
C LEU A 65 5.55 2.73 4.79
N THR A 66 4.93 3.34 5.79
CA THR A 66 5.30 3.21 7.20
C THR A 66 4.14 2.56 7.95
N GLN A 67 4.46 1.62 8.83
CA GLN A 67 3.48 0.96 9.67
C GLN A 67 3.84 1.18 11.14
N ASN A 68 2.95 1.83 11.88
CA ASN A 68 3.10 2.13 13.29
C ASN A 68 2.25 1.17 14.13
N ILE A 69 2.87 0.50 15.08
CA ILE A 69 2.15 -0.39 16.01
C ILE A 69 1.61 0.46 17.16
N GLN A 70 0.29 0.50 17.30
CA GLN A 70 -0.40 1.15 18.40
C GLN A 70 -0.94 0.09 19.34
N SER A 71 -0.32 -0.06 20.49
CA SER A 71 -0.71 -1.05 21.50
C SER A 71 -0.95 -0.39 22.85
N SER A 72 -2.07 -0.75 23.48
CA SER A 72 -2.43 -0.30 24.82
C SER A 72 -2.72 -1.49 25.71
N ALA A 73 -1.89 -1.68 26.73
CA ALA A 73 -2.09 -2.73 27.72
C ALA A 73 -3.31 -2.46 28.61
N GLU A 74 -3.62 -1.18 28.91
CA GLU A 74 -4.75 -0.79 29.74
C GLU A 74 -6.09 -1.07 29.04
N ASN A 75 -6.16 -0.81 27.72
CA ASN A 75 -7.37 -0.99 26.93
C ASN A 75 -7.44 -2.39 26.28
N GLY A 76 -6.35 -3.18 26.35
CA GLY A 76 -6.27 -4.49 25.71
C GLY A 76 -6.40 -4.44 24.20
N THR A 77 -5.93 -3.34 23.56
CA THR A 77 -6.07 -3.11 22.13
C THR A 77 -4.71 -3.06 21.45
N THR A 78 -4.64 -3.64 20.24
CA THR A 78 -3.51 -3.49 19.34
C THR A 78 -4.04 -3.20 17.94
N ALA A 79 -3.53 -2.16 17.29
CA ALA A 79 -3.87 -1.77 15.95
C ALA A 79 -2.59 -1.37 15.19
N PHE A 80 -2.66 -1.42 13.87
CA PHE A 80 -1.58 -1.07 12.97
C PHE A 80 -2.01 0.14 12.13
N GLU A 81 -1.38 1.28 12.37
CA GLU A 81 -1.55 2.46 11.55
C GLU A 81 -0.62 2.36 10.35
N GLN A 82 -1.20 2.32 9.18
CA GLN A 82 -0.49 2.24 7.90
C GLN A 82 -0.52 3.62 7.26
N VAL A 83 0.65 4.21 7.06
CA VAL A 83 0.82 5.54 6.46
C VAL A 83 1.60 5.38 5.16
N LEU A 84 0.96 5.74 4.05
CA LEU A 84 1.56 5.75 2.72
C LEU A 84 1.76 7.19 2.27
N GLU A 85 3.01 7.57 2.06
CA GLU A 85 3.39 8.86 1.50
C GLU A 85 3.81 8.67 0.04
N LEU A 86 3.14 9.38 -0.85
CA LEU A 86 3.40 9.33 -2.29
C LEU A 86 3.88 10.67 -2.81
N SER A 87 4.86 10.62 -3.70
CA SER A 87 5.33 11.77 -4.45
C SER A 87 5.30 11.44 -5.94
N MET A 88 4.49 12.17 -6.68
CA MET A 88 4.28 11.99 -8.12
C MET A 88 4.64 13.29 -8.84
N PRO A 89 5.78 13.35 -9.51
CA PRO A 89 6.16 14.52 -10.28
C PRO A 89 5.31 14.63 -11.53
N ARG A 90 5.21 15.86 -12.04
CA ARG A 90 4.43 16.25 -13.22
C ARG A 90 2.92 16.31 -12.95
N LEU A 91 2.34 17.45 -13.34
CA LEU A 91 0.90 17.68 -13.34
C LEU A 91 0.31 17.30 -14.70
N SER A 92 -0.74 16.46 -14.67
CA SER A 92 -1.54 16.14 -15.85
C SER A 92 -3.04 16.36 -15.58
N LYS A 93 -3.85 16.50 -16.64
CA LYS A 93 -5.30 16.69 -16.49
C LYS A 93 -5.97 15.38 -16.04
N GLU A 94 -5.45 14.28 -16.54
CA GLU A 94 -5.90 12.92 -16.28
C GLU A 94 -5.63 12.56 -14.81
N ASP A 95 -4.40 12.72 -14.35
CA ASP A 95 -4.01 12.46 -12.97
C ASP A 95 -4.79 13.34 -11.99
N HIS A 96 -5.06 14.59 -12.35
CA HIS A 96 -5.82 15.51 -11.49
C HIS A 96 -7.24 15.00 -11.22
N LYS A 97 -7.88 14.39 -12.23
CA LYS A 97 -9.20 13.76 -12.07
C LYS A 97 -9.13 12.52 -11.19
N GLU A 98 -8.16 11.64 -11.44
CA GLU A 98 -7.99 10.39 -10.70
C GLU A 98 -7.63 10.64 -9.23
N ILE A 99 -6.72 11.57 -8.94
CA ILE A 99 -6.38 11.98 -7.57
C ILE A 99 -7.59 12.52 -6.82
N LYS A 100 -8.45 13.30 -7.49
CA LYS A 100 -9.70 13.74 -6.91
C LYS A 100 -10.61 12.56 -6.54
N LEU A 101 -10.71 11.53 -7.39
CA LEU A 101 -11.50 10.34 -7.11
C LEU A 101 -10.92 9.54 -5.94
N ILE A 102 -9.61 9.34 -5.90
CA ILE A 102 -8.92 8.70 -4.78
C ILE A 102 -9.19 9.44 -3.47
N SER A 103 -9.21 10.79 -3.50
CA SER A 103 -9.43 11.60 -2.30
C SER A 103 -10.84 11.50 -1.72
N TYR A 104 -11.80 11.02 -2.47
CA TYR A 104 -13.18 10.80 -1.99
C TYR A 104 -13.47 9.34 -1.64
N GLY A 105 -12.60 8.42 -2.04
CA GLY A 105 -12.78 6.99 -1.83
C GLY A 105 -11.96 6.46 -0.66
N HIS A 106 -12.11 5.14 -0.43
CA HIS A 106 -11.35 4.36 0.53
C HIS A 106 -10.65 3.21 -0.19
N PRO A 107 -9.69 3.47 -1.10
CA PRO A 107 -9.08 2.42 -1.89
C PRO A 107 -8.29 1.43 -1.03
N HIS A 108 -8.23 0.19 -1.47
CA HIS A 108 -7.18 -0.73 -1.06
C HIS A 108 -5.91 -0.40 -1.85
N VAL A 109 -4.75 -0.57 -1.23
CA VAL A 109 -3.49 -0.19 -1.86
C VAL A 109 -2.52 -1.36 -1.83
N VAL A 110 -1.99 -1.72 -3.00
CA VAL A 110 -0.89 -2.68 -3.10
C VAL A 110 0.40 -1.92 -3.41
N VAL A 111 1.41 -2.15 -2.62
CA VAL A 111 2.71 -1.49 -2.74
C VAL A 111 3.76 -2.51 -3.17
N GLU A 112 4.46 -2.23 -4.26
CA GLU A 112 5.63 -2.98 -4.72
C GLU A 112 6.90 -2.28 -4.21
N ASP A 113 7.73 -2.99 -3.45
CA ASP A 113 9.02 -2.48 -3.00
C ASP A 113 10.13 -2.69 -4.05
N GLN A 114 11.31 -2.12 -3.80
CA GLN A 114 12.48 -2.27 -4.68
C GLN A 114 13.06 -3.69 -4.68
N ASN A 115 12.69 -4.52 -3.71
CA ASN A 115 13.14 -5.92 -3.64
C ASN A 115 12.18 -6.88 -4.37
N GLY A 116 11.08 -6.36 -4.94
CA GLY A 116 10.07 -7.15 -5.63
C GLY A 116 9.02 -7.80 -4.72
N SER A 117 8.91 -7.37 -3.47
CA SER A 117 7.86 -7.80 -2.55
C SER A 117 6.63 -6.91 -2.70
N PHE A 118 5.47 -7.54 -2.59
CA PHE A 118 4.18 -6.85 -2.65
C PHE A 118 3.52 -6.86 -1.28
N PHE A 119 3.02 -5.71 -0.84
CA PHE A 119 2.30 -5.51 0.42
C PHE A 119 0.90 -5.01 0.13
N VAL A 120 -0.10 -5.55 0.80
CA VAL A 120 -1.48 -5.06 0.71
C VAL A 120 -1.77 -4.20 1.95
N ALA A 121 -1.91 -2.91 1.76
CA ALA A 121 -2.28 -1.94 2.78
C ALA A 121 -3.78 -1.63 2.71
N GLY A 122 -4.42 -1.39 3.86
CA GLY A 122 -5.86 -1.15 3.93
C GLY A 122 -6.68 -2.37 3.53
N LEU A 123 -6.32 -3.58 4.01
CA LEU A 123 -6.93 -4.84 3.58
C LEU A 123 -8.42 -4.94 3.93
N TYR A 124 -8.84 -4.48 5.11
CA TYR A 124 -10.22 -4.60 5.58
C TYR A 124 -10.97 -3.25 5.55
N ASN A 125 -10.30 -2.18 5.96
CA ASN A 125 -10.94 -0.87 6.11
C ASN A 125 -10.66 0.06 4.93
N GLY A 126 -9.71 -0.29 4.06
CA GLY A 126 -9.20 0.62 3.04
C GLY A 126 -8.28 1.68 3.63
N MET A 127 -7.79 2.56 2.76
CA MET A 127 -6.97 3.70 3.14
C MET A 127 -7.67 5.00 2.76
N GLU A 128 -7.53 6.02 3.59
CA GLU A 128 -8.09 7.36 3.35
C GLU A 128 -6.98 8.36 3.05
N VAL A 129 -7.24 9.29 2.14
CA VAL A 129 -6.35 10.43 1.92
C VAL A 129 -6.53 11.42 3.07
N THR A 130 -5.53 11.52 3.93
CA THR A 130 -5.53 12.42 5.10
C THR A 130 -4.83 13.74 4.84
N GLY A 131 -4.03 13.81 3.79
CA GLY A 131 -3.30 15.02 3.41
C GLY A 131 -2.71 14.92 2.01
N GLY A 132 -2.21 16.04 1.54
CA GLY A 132 -1.53 16.12 0.26
C GLY A 132 -1.43 17.55 -0.24
N THR A 133 -0.58 17.76 -1.22
CA THR A 133 -0.41 19.05 -1.86
C THR A 133 -0.30 18.89 -3.38
N ILE A 134 -0.80 19.88 -4.08
CA ILE A 134 -0.64 20.03 -5.53
C ILE A 134 0.21 21.28 -5.74
N VAL A 135 1.40 21.11 -6.27
CA VAL A 135 2.37 22.19 -6.41
C VAL A 135 2.82 22.35 -7.85
N THR A 136 2.99 23.61 -8.27
CA THR A 136 3.52 23.95 -9.60
C THR A 136 5.01 24.31 -9.58
N GLY A 137 5.58 24.45 -8.38
CA GLY A 137 6.92 24.99 -8.18
C GLY A 137 6.97 26.51 -8.35
N THR A 138 8.03 27.13 -7.84
CA THR A 138 8.31 28.57 -7.94
C THR A 138 9.48 28.84 -8.87
N ALA A 139 10.52 28.01 -8.80
CA ALA A 139 11.70 28.06 -9.66
C ALA A 139 11.70 26.90 -10.65
N MET A 140 12.53 26.99 -11.70
CA MET A 140 12.61 25.94 -12.74
C MET A 140 13.09 24.58 -12.21
N GLY A 141 13.81 24.54 -11.10
CA GLY A 141 14.29 23.31 -10.45
C GLY A 141 13.35 22.74 -9.40
N ASP A 142 12.24 23.44 -9.10
CA ASP A 142 11.30 22.98 -8.09
C ASP A 142 10.42 21.84 -8.60
N MET A 143 9.95 21.02 -7.66
CA MET A 143 9.00 19.96 -7.98
C MET A 143 7.67 20.58 -8.44
N SER A 144 7.17 20.11 -9.58
CA SER A 144 5.81 20.32 -10.04
C SER A 144 5.11 18.96 -10.04
N GLY A 145 4.07 18.78 -9.22
CA GLY A 145 3.44 17.48 -9.09
C GLY A 145 2.49 17.39 -7.90
N TYR A 146 2.25 16.17 -7.47
CA TYR A 146 1.35 15.84 -6.38
C TYR A 146 2.12 15.15 -5.25
N THR A 147 1.79 15.51 -4.02
CA THR A 147 2.12 14.71 -2.85
C THR A 147 0.83 14.26 -2.20
N LEU A 148 0.73 12.99 -1.83
CA LEU A 148 -0.44 12.43 -1.16
C LEU A 148 0.01 11.66 0.08
N THR A 149 -0.76 11.80 1.16
CA THR A 149 -0.61 10.99 2.35
C THR A 149 -1.91 10.23 2.57
N LEU A 150 -1.82 8.91 2.54
CA LEU A 150 -2.95 8.04 2.85
C LEU A 150 -2.69 7.35 4.18
N THR A 151 -3.73 7.24 4.98
CA THR A 151 -3.66 6.58 6.29
C THR A 151 -4.76 5.53 6.40
N GLY A 152 -4.42 4.37 6.92
CA GLY A 152 -5.36 3.30 7.23
C GLY A 152 -5.09 2.73 8.62
N MET A 153 -6.15 2.36 9.33
CA MET A 153 -6.06 1.66 10.62
C MET A 153 -6.55 0.24 10.46
N GLU A 154 -5.67 -0.72 10.70
CA GLU A 154 -5.95 -2.13 10.51
C GLU A 154 -5.67 -2.96 11.78
N LYS A 155 -6.29 -4.13 11.86
CA LYS A 155 -6.07 -5.09 12.97
C LYS A 155 -4.79 -5.90 12.78
N VAL A 156 -4.29 -5.97 11.55
CA VAL A 156 -3.11 -6.71 11.15
C VAL A 156 -2.14 -5.79 10.40
N PRO A 157 -0.85 -6.08 10.40
CA PRO A 157 0.09 -5.36 9.55
C PRO A 157 -0.25 -5.61 8.07
N ALA A 158 0.29 -4.79 7.16
CA ALA A 158 0.12 -5.01 5.73
C ALA A 158 0.66 -6.39 5.33
N ASN A 159 -0.24 -7.23 4.83
CA ASN A 159 0.06 -8.61 4.47
C ASN A 159 0.89 -8.65 3.19
N PHE A 160 1.83 -9.60 3.13
CA PHE A 160 2.55 -9.89 1.89
C PHE A 160 1.66 -10.63 0.90
N LEU A 161 1.94 -10.50 -0.39
CA LEU A 161 1.45 -11.43 -1.41
C LEU A 161 2.48 -12.55 -1.61
N VAL A 162 2.00 -13.78 -1.81
CA VAL A 162 2.85 -14.95 -2.13
C VAL A 162 3.60 -14.74 -3.45
N SER A 163 2.97 -14.06 -4.40
CA SER A 163 3.45 -13.92 -5.77
C SER A 163 3.27 -12.50 -6.30
N THR A 164 3.48 -12.32 -7.60
CA THR A 164 3.22 -11.04 -8.25
C THR A 164 1.72 -10.72 -8.25
N LEU A 165 1.38 -9.43 -8.28
CA LEU A 165 0.00 -8.96 -8.28
C LEU A 165 -0.86 -9.61 -9.39
N THR A 166 -0.29 -9.80 -10.57
CA THR A 166 -0.97 -10.47 -11.70
C THR A 166 -1.28 -11.94 -11.43
N ALA A 167 -0.35 -12.66 -10.78
CA ALA A 167 -0.55 -14.07 -10.42
C ALA A 167 -1.58 -14.21 -9.29
N ALA A 168 -1.68 -13.22 -8.41
CA ALA A 168 -2.68 -13.14 -7.34
C ALA A 168 -4.10 -12.74 -7.84
N GLY A 169 -4.29 -12.59 -9.15
CA GLY A 169 -5.60 -12.30 -9.78
C GLY A 169 -5.82 -10.82 -10.13
N GLY A 170 -4.82 -9.96 -9.95
CA GLY A 170 -4.88 -8.55 -10.34
C GLY A 170 -4.74 -8.36 -11.85
N THR A 171 -5.56 -7.49 -12.41
CA THR A 171 -5.43 -6.98 -13.78
C THR A 171 -4.85 -5.58 -13.72
N ILE A 172 -3.62 -5.40 -14.22
CA ILE A 172 -2.95 -4.10 -14.17
C ILE A 172 -3.55 -3.18 -15.23
N VAL A 173 -4.06 -2.04 -14.77
CA VAL A 173 -4.51 -0.93 -15.63
C VAL A 173 -3.45 0.15 -15.57
N GLU A 174 -2.75 0.33 -16.69
CA GLU A 174 -1.72 1.37 -16.81
C GLU A 174 -2.35 2.72 -17.15
N GLY A 175 -1.78 3.79 -16.62
CA GLY A 175 -2.15 5.17 -16.94
C GLY A 175 -1.72 5.58 -18.36
N VAL A 176 -2.12 6.75 -18.78
CA VAL A 176 -1.81 7.37 -20.09
C VAL A 176 -0.55 8.21 -19.99
#